data_14bff67698937e2118ad4d7ba01153a5
#
_entry.id   14bff67698937e2118ad4d7ba01153a5
#
_cell.length_a   1.000
_cell.length_b   1.000
_cell.length_c   1.000
_cell.angle_alpha   90.00
_cell.angle_beta   90.00
_cell.angle_gamma   90.00
#
_symmetry.space_group_name_H-M   'P 1'
#
loop_
_entity.id
_entity.type
_entity.pdbx_description
1 polymer ?
#
loop_
_entity_poly.entity_id
_entity_poly.type
_entity_poly.pdbx_seq_one_letter_code
_entity_poly.pdbx_strand_id
1 'polypeptide(L)'
;ADLLVTLFSKDYGKIMATAYGIRKSKKRDVISLNPLNKVEVTLIQKNNYYIVKDVEIIQNFKHIMKDIEKLEISLYVLDSIDKIYYTTDENGDFFDKLVEILSFIDVLPYIKKGYKYYILLSFLRRIMIEQGIYDINEISLILEKEKSENIRKYKEILKISKNSLENSEIQEKMEMYVDFLKKIVIIFEDFIN
;
A
#
# COMPACT_ATOMS: atom_id res chain seq x y z
N ALA A 1 -17.14 23.82 -1.09
CA ALA A 1 -16.00 23.53 -1.93
C ALA A 1 -16.09 22.08 -2.42
N ASP A 2 -15.65 21.86 -3.63
CA ASP A 2 -15.63 20.56 -4.27
C ASP A 2 -14.38 19.77 -3.85
N LEU A 3 -14.42 18.46 -3.97
CA LEU A 3 -13.32 17.57 -3.65
C LEU A 3 -13.07 16.66 -4.86
N LEU A 4 -11.84 16.67 -5.36
CA LEU A 4 -11.36 15.67 -6.31
C LEU A 4 -10.82 14.49 -5.50
N VAL A 5 -11.27 13.28 -5.82
CA VAL A 5 -10.87 12.05 -5.15
C VAL A 5 -10.34 11.05 -6.16
N THR A 6 -9.28 10.34 -5.79
CA THR A 6 -8.82 9.14 -6.48
C THR A 6 -9.33 7.93 -5.70
N LEU A 7 -10.03 7.05 -6.40
CA LEU A 7 -10.58 5.81 -5.88
C LEU A 7 -9.85 4.65 -6.52
N PHE A 8 -9.49 3.64 -5.73
CA PHE A 8 -9.04 2.35 -6.24
C PHE A 8 -10.17 1.34 -6.09
N SER A 9 -10.69 0.85 -7.19
CA SER A 9 -11.91 0.03 -7.26
C SER A 9 -11.58 -1.39 -7.67
N LYS A 10 -12.35 -2.35 -7.16
CA LYS A 10 -12.24 -3.76 -7.51
C LYS A 10 -12.54 -4.01 -9.00
N ASP A 11 -13.59 -3.38 -9.51
CA ASP A 11 -14.14 -3.68 -10.83
C ASP A 11 -13.62 -2.73 -11.95
N TYR A 12 -13.14 -1.55 -11.56
CA TYR A 12 -12.78 -0.49 -12.52
C TYR A 12 -11.35 0.04 -12.33
N GLY A 13 -10.54 -0.59 -11.44
CA GLY A 13 -9.20 -0.10 -11.15
C GLY A 13 -9.20 1.31 -10.56
N LYS A 14 -8.30 2.17 -11.03
CA LYS A 14 -8.14 3.54 -10.54
C LYS A 14 -9.11 4.50 -11.25
N ILE A 15 -9.91 5.21 -10.46
CA ILE A 15 -10.92 6.17 -10.94
C ILE A 15 -10.69 7.53 -10.29
N MET A 16 -10.70 8.59 -11.11
CA MET A 16 -10.76 9.96 -10.63
C MET A 16 -12.21 10.48 -10.67
N ALA A 17 -12.73 10.97 -9.55
CA ALA A 17 -14.09 11.46 -9.46
C ALA A 17 -14.16 12.78 -8.69
N THR A 18 -15.16 13.61 -9.01
CA THR A 18 -15.41 14.89 -8.32
C THR A 18 -16.63 14.76 -7.41
N ALA A 19 -16.47 15.08 -6.14
CA ALA A 19 -17.56 15.20 -5.17
C ALA A 19 -17.96 16.66 -5.03
N TYR A 20 -18.99 17.09 -5.78
CA TYR A 20 -19.46 18.47 -5.76
C TYR A 20 -20.18 18.82 -4.46
N GLY A 21 -19.84 19.97 -3.89
CA GLY A 21 -20.52 20.56 -2.74
C GLY A 21 -20.49 19.71 -1.47
N ILE A 22 -19.65 18.68 -1.41
CA ILE A 22 -19.66 17.71 -0.32
C ILE A 22 -19.38 18.33 1.04
N ARG A 23 -18.51 19.36 1.10
CA ARG A 23 -18.16 20.08 2.34
C ARG A 23 -19.32 20.90 2.92
N LYS A 24 -20.37 21.15 2.15
CA LYS A 24 -21.59 21.86 2.57
C LYS A 24 -22.81 20.93 2.68
N SER A 25 -22.65 19.66 2.34
CA SER A 25 -23.74 18.70 2.36
C SER A 25 -24.04 18.26 3.78
N LYS A 26 -25.30 18.32 4.19
CA LYS A 26 -25.80 17.71 5.44
C LYS A 26 -26.09 16.21 5.30
N LYS A 27 -26.14 15.68 4.07
CA LYS A 27 -26.50 14.30 3.77
C LYS A 27 -25.27 13.42 3.45
N ARG A 28 -24.19 14.02 2.93
CA ARG A 28 -22.96 13.32 2.54
C ARG A 28 -21.86 13.69 3.51
N ASP A 29 -21.27 12.68 4.12
CA ASP A 29 -20.19 12.87 5.07
C ASP A 29 -18.84 12.94 4.33
N VAL A 30 -18.17 14.10 4.45
CA VAL A 30 -16.81 14.30 3.92
C VAL A 30 -15.84 13.25 4.46
N ILE A 31 -16.06 12.77 5.68
CA ILE A 31 -15.22 11.78 6.36
C ILE A 31 -15.19 10.46 5.57
N SER A 32 -16.29 10.11 4.89
CA SER A 32 -16.36 8.89 4.07
C SER A 32 -15.34 8.88 2.92
N LEU A 33 -14.98 10.06 2.39
CA LEU A 33 -13.98 10.21 1.33
C LEU A 33 -12.57 10.49 1.83
N ASN A 34 -12.32 10.36 3.13
CA ASN A 34 -10.95 10.39 3.63
C ASN A 34 -10.17 9.17 3.14
N PRO A 35 -8.86 9.32 2.90
CA PRO A 35 -7.99 8.17 2.62
C PRO A 35 -8.13 7.09 3.69
N LEU A 36 -7.83 5.85 3.33
CA LEU A 36 -7.89 4.68 4.22
C LEU A 36 -9.31 4.30 4.68
N ASN A 37 -10.34 4.70 3.95
CA ASN A 37 -11.68 4.13 4.08
C ASN A 37 -11.95 3.17 2.92
N LYS A 38 -12.47 1.98 3.22
CA LYS A 38 -13.13 1.13 2.24
C LYS A 38 -14.58 1.58 2.14
N VAL A 39 -14.98 1.99 0.96
CA VAL A 39 -16.30 2.61 0.73
C VAL A 39 -17.04 1.92 -0.40
N GLU A 40 -18.35 1.97 -0.36
CA GLU A 40 -19.22 1.78 -1.51
C GLU A 40 -19.55 3.15 -2.08
N VAL A 41 -19.32 3.33 -3.39
CA VAL A 41 -19.48 4.63 -4.05
C VAL A 41 -20.40 4.47 -5.25
N THR A 42 -21.45 5.31 -5.32
CA THR A 42 -22.24 5.46 -6.53
C THR A 42 -21.68 6.62 -7.35
N LEU A 43 -21.24 6.31 -8.58
CA LEU A 43 -20.71 7.29 -9.53
C LEU A 43 -21.71 7.57 -10.64
N ILE A 44 -21.77 8.83 -11.10
CA ILE A 44 -22.42 9.24 -12.33
C ILE A 44 -21.33 9.57 -13.34
N GLN A 45 -21.32 8.89 -14.47
CA GLN A 45 -20.45 9.22 -15.58
C GLN A 45 -21.07 10.38 -16.39
N LYS A 46 -20.29 11.43 -16.64
CA LYS A 46 -20.64 12.54 -17.55
C LYS A 46 -19.50 12.76 -18.53
N ASN A 47 -19.73 12.46 -19.79
CA ASN A 47 -18.68 12.48 -20.82
C ASN A 47 -17.44 11.68 -20.36
N ASN A 48 -16.33 12.36 -20.10
CA ASN A 48 -15.05 11.75 -19.73
C ASN A 48 -14.70 11.90 -18.24
N TYR A 49 -15.65 12.24 -17.37
CA TYR A 49 -15.39 12.37 -15.92
C TYR A 49 -16.48 11.73 -15.06
N TYR A 50 -16.13 11.40 -13.84
CA TYR A 50 -17.03 10.79 -12.86
C TYR A 50 -17.39 11.79 -11.76
N ILE A 51 -18.65 11.72 -11.33
CA ILE A 51 -19.18 12.51 -10.21
C ILE A 51 -19.62 11.55 -9.11
N VAL A 52 -19.17 11.80 -7.89
CA VAL A 52 -19.66 11.07 -6.71
C VAL A 52 -21.09 11.50 -6.42
N LYS A 53 -22.04 10.56 -6.60
CA LYS A 53 -23.45 10.76 -6.25
C LYS A 53 -23.69 10.44 -4.80
N ASP A 54 -23.18 9.30 -4.34
CA ASP A 54 -23.34 8.80 -2.98
C ASP A 54 -22.11 8.03 -2.54
N VAL A 55 -21.88 7.95 -1.21
CA VAL A 55 -20.75 7.24 -0.62
C VAL A 55 -21.11 6.72 0.76
N GLU A 56 -20.83 5.45 1.01
CA GLU A 56 -21.04 4.79 2.30
C GLU A 56 -19.76 4.06 2.76
N ILE A 57 -19.41 4.19 4.04
CA ILE A 57 -18.23 3.49 4.61
C ILE A 57 -18.61 2.04 4.86
N ILE A 58 -17.91 1.11 4.21
CA ILE A 58 -18.00 -0.33 4.47
C ILE A 58 -17.06 -0.73 5.61
N GLN A 59 -15.84 -0.19 5.59
CA GLN A 59 -14.81 -0.50 6.58
C GLN A 59 -13.93 0.72 6.85
N ASN A 60 -13.64 0.95 8.12
CA ASN A 60 -12.75 2.01 8.57
C ASN A 60 -11.59 1.38 9.34
N PHE A 61 -10.36 1.69 8.98
CA PHE A 61 -9.14 1.22 9.62
C PHE A 61 -8.76 2.13 10.80
N LYS A 62 -9.51 2.00 11.92
CA LYS A 62 -9.47 2.94 13.05
C LYS A 62 -8.15 2.98 13.78
N HIS A 63 -7.43 1.85 13.86
CA HIS A 63 -6.15 1.78 14.57
C HIS A 63 -5.01 2.36 13.74
N ILE A 64 -5.09 2.27 12.40
CA ILE A 64 -4.14 2.95 11.51
C ILE A 64 -4.15 4.46 11.78
N MET A 65 -5.34 5.06 11.88
CA MET A 65 -5.47 6.51 12.08
C MET A 65 -4.98 7.02 13.44
N LYS A 66 -4.72 6.12 14.39
CA LYS A 66 -4.28 6.45 15.75
C LYS A 66 -2.79 6.20 16.01
N ASP A 67 -2.11 5.57 15.06
CA ASP A 67 -0.71 5.17 15.16
C ASP A 67 0.08 5.72 13.97
N ILE A 68 1.08 6.55 14.24
CA ILE A 68 1.84 7.26 13.22
C ILE A 68 2.60 6.30 12.29
N GLU A 69 3.17 5.22 12.81
CA GLU A 69 3.90 4.25 12.01
C GLU A 69 2.98 3.47 11.08
N LYS A 70 1.80 3.09 11.56
CA LYS A 70 0.77 2.44 10.75
C LYS A 70 0.25 3.38 9.66
N LEU A 71 -0.03 4.64 10.02
CA LEU A 71 -0.51 5.64 9.09
C LEU A 71 0.50 5.88 7.97
N GLU A 72 1.78 6.04 8.33
CA GLU A 72 2.86 6.29 7.38
C GLU A 72 3.02 5.14 6.37
N ILE A 73 3.02 3.87 6.84
CA ILE A 73 3.05 2.70 5.95
C ILE A 73 1.83 2.66 5.04
N SER A 74 0.65 2.87 5.60
CA SER A 74 -0.60 2.76 4.84
C SER A 74 -0.75 3.84 3.78
N LEU A 75 -0.34 5.08 4.08
CA LEU A 75 -0.29 6.16 3.10
C LEU A 75 0.76 5.90 2.01
N TYR A 76 1.93 5.35 2.36
CA TYR A 76 2.93 4.93 1.41
C TYR A 76 2.39 3.86 0.43
N VAL A 77 1.67 2.87 0.96
CA VAL A 77 1.02 1.84 0.14
C VAL A 77 0.02 2.46 -0.85
N LEU A 78 -0.84 3.38 -0.40
CA LEU A 78 -1.79 4.07 -1.27
C LEU A 78 -1.11 4.95 -2.33
N ASP A 79 -0.07 5.71 -1.95
CA ASP A 79 0.70 6.56 -2.87
C ASP A 79 1.40 5.72 -3.95
N SER A 80 1.97 4.57 -3.58
CA SER A 80 2.57 3.64 -4.53
C SER A 80 1.56 3.10 -5.53
N ILE A 81 0.34 2.76 -5.08
CA ILE A 81 -0.74 2.32 -5.96
C ILE A 81 -1.16 3.44 -6.91
N ASP A 82 -1.28 4.66 -6.39
CA ASP A 82 -1.65 5.82 -7.22
C ASP A 82 -0.63 6.10 -8.34
N LYS A 83 0.65 5.84 -8.10
CA LYS A 83 1.72 6.00 -9.08
C LYS A 83 1.76 4.89 -10.12
N ILE A 84 1.56 3.64 -9.71
CA ILE A 84 1.80 2.44 -10.53
C ILE A 84 0.59 2.10 -11.39
N TYR A 85 -0.61 2.20 -10.84
CA TYR A 85 -1.83 1.82 -11.57
C TYR A 85 -2.38 3.01 -12.34
N TYR A 86 -2.54 2.82 -13.64
CA TYR A 86 -3.20 3.78 -14.52
C TYR A 86 -4.72 3.61 -14.44
N THR A 87 -5.46 4.63 -14.88
CA THR A 87 -6.92 4.57 -15.00
C THR A 87 -7.31 3.48 -16.00
N THR A 88 -8.24 2.60 -15.63
CA THR A 88 -8.87 1.54 -16.44
C THR A 88 -8.31 0.11 -16.34
N ASP A 89 -7.29 -0.14 -15.54
CA ASP A 89 -6.84 -1.52 -15.34
C ASP A 89 -7.72 -2.20 -14.30
N GLU A 90 -8.60 -3.13 -14.74
CA GLU A 90 -9.34 -4.02 -13.85
C GLU A 90 -8.34 -4.86 -13.06
N ASN A 91 -8.28 -4.69 -11.74
CA ASN A 91 -7.31 -5.41 -10.89
C ASN A 91 -7.96 -5.85 -9.58
N GLY A 92 -9.06 -6.63 -9.71
CA GLY A 92 -9.84 -7.09 -8.57
C GLY A 92 -9.01 -7.87 -7.54
N ASP A 93 -8.09 -8.70 -8.01
CA ASP A 93 -7.20 -9.48 -7.13
C ASP A 93 -6.29 -8.58 -6.30
N PHE A 94 -5.80 -7.49 -6.88
CA PHE A 94 -4.95 -6.55 -6.17
C PHE A 94 -5.73 -5.70 -5.16
N PHE A 95 -6.98 -5.36 -5.48
CA PHE A 95 -7.86 -4.67 -4.54
C PHE A 95 -8.09 -5.49 -3.26
N ASP A 96 -8.39 -6.78 -3.40
CA ASP A 96 -8.60 -7.65 -2.25
C ASP A 96 -7.31 -7.77 -1.41
N LYS A 97 -6.14 -7.89 -2.03
CA LYS A 97 -4.83 -7.89 -1.35
C LYS A 97 -4.54 -6.55 -0.65
N LEU A 98 -4.89 -5.43 -1.25
CA LEU A 98 -4.77 -4.12 -0.61
C LEU A 98 -5.59 -4.07 0.69
N VAL A 99 -6.83 -4.54 0.64
CA VAL A 99 -7.70 -4.61 1.82
C VAL A 99 -7.11 -5.53 2.89
N GLU A 100 -6.54 -6.68 2.50
CA GLU A 100 -5.84 -7.60 3.41
C GLU A 100 -4.63 -6.94 4.08
N ILE A 101 -3.78 -6.24 3.32
CA ILE A 101 -2.60 -5.53 3.85
C ILE A 101 -3.03 -4.46 4.85
N LEU A 102 -4.00 -3.63 4.51
CA LEU A 102 -4.50 -2.58 5.41
C LEU A 102 -5.13 -3.17 6.67
N SER A 103 -5.91 -4.25 6.54
CA SER A 103 -6.50 -4.97 7.67
C SER A 103 -5.42 -5.58 8.57
N PHE A 104 -4.37 -6.15 8.00
CA PHE A 104 -3.23 -6.67 8.74
C PHE A 104 -2.51 -5.56 9.52
N ILE A 105 -2.22 -4.43 8.89
CA ILE A 105 -1.58 -3.27 9.55
C ILE A 105 -2.48 -2.75 10.68
N ASP A 106 -3.79 -2.67 10.45
CA ASP A 106 -4.74 -2.14 11.43
C ASP A 106 -4.73 -2.94 12.73
N VAL A 107 -4.68 -4.26 12.67
CA VAL A 107 -4.76 -5.15 13.85
C VAL A 107 -3.43 -5.36 14.58
N LEU A 108 -2.30 -4.98 14.00
CA LEU A 108 -1.01 -5.09 14.69
C LEU A 108 -1.01 -4.26 15.99
N PRO A 109 -0.53 -4.79 17.11
CA PRO A 109 -0.50 -4.04 18.37
C PRO A 109 0.48 -2.86 18.29
N TYR A 110 1.61 -3.03 17.63
CA TYR A 110 2.65 -2.03 17.40
C TYR A 110 3.48 -2.41 16.17
N ILE A 111 4.27 -1.47 15.65
CA ILE A 111 5.20 -1.70 14.54
C ILE A 111 6.57 -1.15 14.93
N LYS A 112 7.58 -2.04 14.99
CA LYS A 112 8.98 -1.67 15.14
C LYS A 112 9.54 -1.14 13.82
N LYS A 113 10.58 -0.32 13.89
CA LYS A 113 11.18 0.35 12.74
C LYS A 113 11.66 -0.63 11.65
N GLY A 114 12.35 -1.71 12.02
CA GLY A 114 12.76 -2.74 11.08
C GLY A 114 11.60 -3.45 10.43
N TYR A 115 10.54 -3.72 11.20
CA TYR A 115 9.34 -4.36 10.68
C TYR A 115 8.56 -3.46 9.71
N LYS A 116 8.56 -2.15 9.94
CA LYS A 116 8.04 -1.17 9.00
C LYS A 116 8.67 -1.35 7.61
N TYR A 117 9.98 -1.31 7.52
CA TYR A 117 10.68 -1.49 6.23
C TYR A 117 10.49 -2.88 5.64
N TYR A 118 10.34 -3.91 6.47
CA TYR A 118 10.02 -5.25 6.01
C TYR A 118 8.62 -5.34 5.36
N ILE A 119 7.61 -4.68 5.94
CA ILE A 119 6.27 -4.58 5.33
C ILE A 119 6.35 -3.86 3.99
N LEU A 120 7.03 -2.70 3.93
CA LEU A 120 7.21 -1.94 2.70
C LEU A 120 7.95 -2.75 1.62
N LEU A 121 9.04 -3.42 1.98
CA LEU A 121 9.78 -4.29 1.07
C LEU A 121 8.89 -5.42 0.51
N SER A 122 8.12 -6.05 1.39
CA SER A 122 7.22 -7.15 1.01
C SER A 122 6.13 -6.68 0.05
N PHE A 123 5.59 -5.50 0.28
CA PHE A 123 4.60 -4.84 -0.57
C PHE A 123 5.19 -4.47 -1.94
N LEU A 124 6.32 -3.75 -1.98
CA LEU A 124 6.98 -3.36 -3.24
C LEU A 124 7.38 -4.59 -4.07
N ARG A 125 7.96 -5.60 -3.41
CA ARG A 125 8.27 -6.87 -4.07
C ARG A 125 7.04 -7.50 -4.70
N ARG A 126 5.90 -7.46 -4.03
CA ARG A 126 4.65 -7.99 -4.56
C ARG A 126 4.20 -7.24 -5.81
N ILE A 127 4.24 -5.91 -5.78
CA ILE A 127 3.95 -5.08 -6.95
C ILE A 127 4.88 -5.43 -8.11
N MET A 128 6.19 -5.47 -7.87
CA MET A 128 7.17 -5.80 -8.91
C MET A 128 6.89 -7.15 -9.57
N ILE A 129 6.48 -8.16 -8.78
CA ILE A 129 6.10 -9.48 -9.30
C ILE A 129 4.85 -9.36 -10.19
N GLU A 130 3.84 -8.62 -9.77
CA GLU A 130 2.60 -8.45 -10.51
C GLU A 130 2.78 -7.64 -11.80
N GLN A 131 3.69 -6.67 -11.78
CA GLN A 131 4.08 -5.90 -12.97
C GLN A 131 5.08 -6.64 -13.88
N GLY A 132 5.55 -7.82 -13.48
CA GLY A 132 6.51 -8.61 -14.26
C GLY A 132 7.94 -8.02 -14.30
N ILE A 133 8.26 -7.07 -13.42
CA ILE A 133 9.56 -6.40 -13.36
C ILE A 133 10.49 -6.94 -12.24
N TYR A 134 10.04 -7.95 -11.47
CA TYR A 134 10.85 -8.52 -10.40
C TYR A 134 11.87 -9.51 -10.98
N ASP A 135 13.14 -9.09 -11.04
CA ASP A 135 14.26 -9.98 -11.38
C ASP A 135 15.24 -10.12 -10.21
N ILE A 136 15.26 -11.31 -9.63
CA ILE A 136 16.16 -11.63 -8.50
C ILE A 136 17.65 -11.57 -8.90
N ASN A 137 17.98 -11.82 -10.17
CA ASN A 137 19.37 -11.79 -10.63
C ASN A 137 19.85 -10.34 -10.71
N GLU A 138 19.04 -9.45 -11.27
CA GLU A 138 19.34 -8.02 -11.34
C GLU A 138 19.48 -7.41 -9.93
N ILE A 139 18.52 -7.68 -9.04
CA ILE A 139 18.59 -7.27 -7.63
C ILE A 139 19.86 -7.80 -6.96
N SER A 140 20.20 -9.08 -7.21
CA SER A 140 21.41 -9.69 -6.68
C SER A 140 22.67 -8.98 -7.14
N LEU A 141 22.77 -8.65 -8.42
CA LEU A 141 23.92 -7.92 -8.98
C LEU A 141 24.08 -6.52 -8.36
N ILE A 142 22.97 -5.80 -8.13
CA ILE A 142 23.00 -4.51 -7.47
C ILE A 142 23.51 -4.63 -6.03
N LEU A 143 23.01 -5.62 -5.29
CA LEU A 143 23.39 -5.84 -3.90
C LEU A 143 24.86 -6.30 -3.76
N GLU A 144 25.36 -7.12 -4.70
CA GLU A 144 26.77 -7.57 -4.74
C GLU A 144 27.75 -6.45 -4.99
N LYS A 145 27.44 -5.56 -5.91
CA LYS A 145 28.31 -4.40 -6.21
C LYS A 145 28.61 -3.54 -4.98
N GLU A 146 27.71 -3.55 -4.00
CA GLU A 146 27.91 -2.79 -2.77
C GLU A 146 28.66 -3.58 -1.70
N LYS A 147 28.17 -4.78 -1.36
CA LYS A 147 28.80 -5.72 -0.41
C LYS A 147 28.34 -7.13 -0.68
N SER A 148 29.27 -8.09 -0.77
CA SER A 148 28.94 -9.50 -1.01
C SER A 148 28.01 -10.13 0.06
N GLU A 149 28.00 -9.61 1.28
CA GLU A 149 27.11 -10.07 2.35
C GLU A 149 25.64 -9.67 2.16
N ASN A 150 25.36 -8.64 1.34
CA ASN A 150 24.02 -8.10 1.16
C ASN A 150 23.06 -9.11 0.53
N ILE A 151 23.52 -9.91 -0.42
CA ILE A 151 22.70 -10.99 -1.02
C ILE A 151 22.32 -12.02 0.02
N ARG A 152 23.26 -12.41 0.90
CA ARG A 152 22.97 -13.37 1.96
C ARG A 152 21.90 -12.85 2.88
N LYS A 153 22.00 -11.57 3.31
CA LYS A 153 21.00 -10.90 4.14
C LYS A 153 19.63 -10.86 3.46
N TYR A 154 19.59 -10.51 2.19
CA TYR A 154 18.34 -10.47 1.43
C TYR A 154 17.67 -11.85 1.33
N LYS A 155 18.45 -12.90 1.01
CA LYS A 155 17.95 -14.28 0.97
C LYS A 155 17.47 -14.78 2.34
N GLU A 156 18.11 -14.37 3.43
CA GLU A 156 17.65 -14.66 4.80
C GLU A 156 16.32 -14.00 5.10
N ILE A 157 16.15 -12.73 4.76
CA ILE A 157 14.89 -11.99 4.92
C ILE A 157 13.76 -12.66 4.14
N LEU A 158 14.00 -13.06 2.89
CA LEU A 158 13.02 -13.76 2.07
C LEU A 158 12.62 -15.14 2.65
N LYS A 159 13.52 -15.81 3.36
CA LYS A 159 13.21 -17.09 4.04
C LYS A 159 12.34 -16.86 5.29
N ILE A 160 12.58 -15.79 6.02
CA ILE A 160 11.78 -15.44 7.22
C ILE A 160 10.32 -15.28 6.86
N SER A 161 10.00 -14.65 5.71
CA SER A 161 8.63 -14.47 5.23
C SER A 161 7.86 -15.77 4.94
N LYS A 162 8.57 -16.89 4.78
CA LYS A 162 7.99 -18.21 4.49
C LYS A 162 7.82 -19.09 5.74
N ASN A 163 8.39 -18.68 6.86
CA ASN A 163 8.31 -19.42 8.11
C ASN A 163 7.05 -18.99 8.87
N SER A 164 6.41 -19.92 9.56
CA SER A 164 5.27 -19.67 10.45
C SER A 164 5.70 -19.07 11.80
N LEU A 165 6.49 -17.98 11.75
CA LEU A 165 6.89 -17.25 12.94
C LEU A 165 5.78 -16.29 13.38
N GLU A 166 5.67 -16.05 14.68
CA GLU A 166 4.79 -15.02 15.21
C GLU A 166 5.29 -13.62 14.82
N ASN A 167 4.37 -12.66 14.67
CA ASN A 167 4.70 -11.29 14.28
C ASN A 167 5.74 -10.63 15.21
N SER A 168 5.71 -10.94 16.51
CA SER A 168 6.67 -10.45 17.49
C SER A 168 8.09 -10.91 17.22
N GLU A 169 8.27 -12.20 16.87
CA GLU A 169 9.58 -12.75 16.52
C GLU A 169 10.13 -12.18 15.22
N ILE A 170 9.26 -11.98 14.23
CA ILE A 170 9.65 -11.35 12.97
C ILE A 170 10.10 -9.92 13.24
N GLN A 171 9.37 -9.17 14.06
CA GLN A 171 9.71 -7.80 14.40
C GLN A 171 11.09 -7.69 15.05
N GLU A 172 11.41 -8.57 16.01
CA GLU A 172 12.74 -8.59 16.65
C GLU A 172 13.85 -8.89 15.64
N LYS A 173 13.66 -9.86 14.75
CA LYS A 173 14.63 -10.17 13.70
C LYS A 173 14.83 -9.01 12.73
N MET A 174 13.78 -8.32 12.34
CA MET A 174 13.86 -7.21 11.38
C MET A 174 14.57 -5.99 11.96
N GLU A 175 14.54 -5.79 13.29
CA GLU A 175 15.33 -4.72 13.93
C GLU A 175 16.84 -4.88 13.68
N MET A 176 17.34 -6.10 13.54
CA MET A 176 18.76 -6.35 13.22
C MET A 176 19.12 -5.90 11.78
N TYR A 177 18.15 -5.69 10.92
CA TYR A 177 18.34 -5.39 9.50
C TYR A 177 17.81 -4.01 9.10
N VAL A 178 17.48 -3.11 10.04
CA VAL A 178 16.83 -1.81 9.76
C VAL A 178 17.49 -1.05 8.62
N ASP A 179 18.80 -0.80 8.71
CA ASP A 179 19.51 0.00 7.70
C ASP A 179 19.57 -0.70 6.34
N PHE A 180 19.70 -2.02 6.35
CA PHE A 180 19.70 -2.83 5.14
C PHE A 180 18.31 -2.86 4.49
N LEU A 181 17.24 -3.03 5.28
CA LEU A 181 15.86 -3.00 4.79
C LEU A 181 15.49 -1.65 4.21
N LYS A 182 15.85 -0.57 4.89
CA LYS A 182 15.64 0.80 4.38
C LYS A 182 16.29 0.98 3.01
N LYS A 183 17.52 0.50 2.85
CA LYS A 183 18.25 0.59 1.60
C LYS A 183 17.61 -0.20 0.47
N ILE A 184 17.18 -1.44 0.73
CA ILE A 184 16.49 -2.26 -0.29
C ILE A 184 15.16 -1.63 -0.69
N VAL A 185 14.43 -1.03 0.23
CA VAL A 185 13.19 -0.31 -0.11
C VAL A 185 13.48 0.78 -1.14
N ILE A 186 14.52 1.58 -0.94
CA ILE A 186 14.94 2.63 -1.90
C ILE A 186 15.28 2.01 -3.28
N ILE A 187 16.05 0.90 -3.30
CA ILE A 187 16.37 0.21 -4.56
C ILE A 187 15.10 -0.25 -5.26
N PHE A 188 14.12 -0.76 -4.53
CA PHE A 188 12.85 -1.21 -5.12
C PHE A 188 11.98 -0.05 -5.62
N GLU A 189 12.02 1.10 -4.94
CA GLU A 189 11.39 2.33 -5.42
C GLU A 189 11.95 2.77 -6.78
N ASP A 190 13.27 2.66 -6.97
CA ASP A 190 13.93 3.01 -8.23
C ASP A 190 13.51 2.10 -9.40
N PHE A 191 13.11 0.84 -9.14
CA PHE A 191 12.55 -0.06 -10.17
C PHE A 191 11.12 0.28 -10.56
N ILE A 192 10.37 0.93 -9.67
CA ILE A 192 8.95 1.21 -9.82
C ILE A 192 8.71 2.60 -10.42
N ASN A 193 9.63 3.55 -10.20
CA ASN A 193 9.55 4.92 -10.71
C ASN A 193 10.14 5.07 -12.10
#